data_9e58124bd30fdc9f326ab0cc295365db
#
_entry.id   9e58124bd30fdc9f326ab0cc295365db
#
_cell.length_a   1.000
_cell.length_b   1.000
_cell.length_c   1.000
_cell.angle_alpha   90.00
_cell.angle_beta   90.00
_cell.angle_gamma   90.00
#
_symmetry.space_group_name_H-M   'P 1'
#
loop_
_entity.id
_entity.type
_entity.pdbx_description
1 polymer ?
#
loop_
_entity_poly.entity_id
_entity_poly.type
_entity_poly.pdbx_seq_one_letter_code
_entity_poly.pdbx_strand_id
1 'polypeptide(L)'
;VDNRNEGQSLDGVGPFEARYLAFLETISTLRPSLHRYCARMTGSVMDGEDVAQEALFEAYRKLDKFDDSRPIKPWLFRIAHNRCIDFLRRRGVRDEADAAVAVPDSYTPADPVLGTGKAVEHLVLTLPPKERACVLLKDVFDYSLEEIAELVDSTVGGVKAALNRARTKLAESSPPAPSARSVSPELKRVMQLYVERFNRRDWDGVRELTSADARLNVAERFAGKFSDAAYFFNYERWPWPWKLAVGEVDGEPVVLVLRRGADTWTPHSAIRFDVAGERIERIVDYIHCPWVISAAIEVKAANGN
;
A
#
# COMPACT_ATOMS: atom_id res chain seq x y z
N VAL A 1 -22.95 12.24 -46.93
CA VAL A 1 -21.54 11.92 -46.88
C VAL A 1 -21.31 11.01 -45.70
N ASP A 2 -20.97 9.78 -46.04
CA ASP A 2 -20.85 8.59 -45.23
C ASP A 2 -19.83 8.75 -44.11
N ASN A 3 -20.21 8.55 -42.88
CA ASN A 3 -19.33 8.40 -41.71
C ASN A 3 -19.34 6.94 -41.29
N ARG A 4 -18.53 6.12 -41.94
CA ARG A 4 -18.29 4.74 -41.53
C ARG A 4 -17.31 4.74 -40.38
N ASN A 5 -17.84 4.49 -39.19
CA ASN A 5 -17.07 4.13 -38.02
C ASN A 5 -16.55 2.70 -38.20
N GLU A 6 -15.35 2.56 -38.73
CA GLU A 6 -14.68 1.27 -38.89
C GLU A 6 -14.27 0.79 -37.47
N GLY A 7 -14.96 -0.24 -37.00
CA GLY A 7 -14.54 -1.02 -35.85
C GLY A 7 -13.14 -1.58 -36.13
N GLN A 8 -12.16 -1.18 -35.34
CA GLN A 8 -10.84 -1.80 -35.34
C GLN A 8 -11.01 -3.27 -34.93
N SER A 9 -10.86 -4.13 -35.93
CA SER A 9 -10.76 -5.57 -35.82
C SER A 9 -9.50 -5.93 -35.01
N LEU A 10 -9.63 -6.81 -34.04
CA LEU A 10 -8.53 -7.32 -33.19
C LEU A 10 -7.60 -8.31 -33.92
N ASP A 11 -7.67 -8.41 -35.23
CA ASP A 11 -7.01 -9.44 -36.04
C ASP A 11 -5.49 -9.21 -36.28
N GLY A 12 -4.86 -8.28 -35.55
CA GLY A 12 -3.42 -7.99 -35.65
C GLY A 12 -2.62 -8.14 -34.36
N VAL A 13 -3.25 -8.59 -33.26
CA VAL A 13 -2.57 -8.70 -31.94
C VAL A 13 -1.75 -9.99 -31.90
N GLY A 14 -0.43 -9.86 -31.69
CA GLY A 14 0.44 -11.03 -31.55
C GLY A 14 0.11 -11.87 -30.29
N PRO A 15 0.50 -13.16 -30.24
CA PRO A 15 0.18 -14.05 -29.10
C PRO A 15 0.64 -13.48 -27.75
N PHE A 16 1.77 -12.79 -27.69
CA PHE A 16 2.27 -12.14 -26.47
C PHE A 16 1.41 -10.94 -26.09
N GLU A 17 1.00 -10.15 -27.04
CA GLU A 17 0.18 -8.96 -26.82
C GLU A 17 -1.23 -9.34 -26.34
N ALA A 18 -1.84 -10.37 -26.92
CA ALA A 18 -3.12 -10.91 -26.45
C ALA A 18 -3.02 -11.43 -25.00
N ARG A 19 -1.95 -12.16 -24.68
CA ARG A 19 -1.66 -12.63 -23.33
C ARG A 19 -1.44 -11.49 -22.35
N TYR A 20 -0.73 -10.45 -22.77
CA TYR A 20 -0.49 -9.26 -21.97
C TYR A 20 -1.78 -8.50 -21.67
N LEU A 21 -2.65 -8.32 -22.64
CA LEU A 21 -3.95 -7.66 -22.43
C LEU A 21 -4.84 -8.45 -21.49
N ALA A 22 -4.93 -9.77 -21.63
CA ALA A 22 -5.64 -10.64 -20.70
C ALA A 22 -5.06 -10.58 -19.27
N PHE A 23 -3.74 -10.49 -19.15
CA PHE A 23 -3.06 -10.28 -17.88
C PHE A 23 -3.45 -8.95 -17.25
N LEU A 24 -3.42 -7.84 -17.99
CA LEU A 24 -3.81 -6.52 -17.49
C LEU A 24 -5.27 -6.48 -17.01
N GLU A 25 -6.18 -7.09 -17.75
CA GLU A 25 -7.59 -7.19 -17.36
C GLU A 25 -7.75 -7.98 -16.05
N THR A 26 -7.09 -9.11 -15.94
CA THR A 26 -7.09 -9.92 -14.72
C THR A 26 -6.49 -9.16 -13.54
N ILE A 27 -5.38 -8.45 -13.74
CA ILE A 27 -4.74 -7.62 -12.71
C ILE A 27 -5.70 -6.54 -12.23
N SER A 28 -6.40 -5.85 -13.12
CA SER A 28 -7.34 -4.78 -12.72
C SER A 28 -8.37 -5.27 -11.69
N THR A 29 -8.83 -6.50 -11.83
CA THR A 29 -9.78 -7.15 -10.93
C THR A 29 -9.13 -7.63 -9.63
N LEU A 30 -7.92 -8.19 -9.70
CA LEU A 30 -7.22 -8.76 -8.55
C LEU A 30 -6.47 -7.71 -7.71
N ARG A 31 -6.21 -6.52 -8.27
CA ARG A 31 -5.39 -5.47 -7.66
C ARG A 31 -5.79 -5.11 -6.22
N PRO A 32 -7.08 -4.83 -5.91
CA PRO A 32 -7.48 -4.51 -4.54
C PRO A 32 -7.24 -5.67 -3.55
N SER A 33 -7.48 -6.90 -3.99
CA SER A 33 -7.28 -8.10 -3.16
C SER A 33 -5.80 -8.36 -2.90
N LEU A 34 -4.95 -8.20 -3.92
CA LEU A 34 -3.51 -8.35 -3.83
C LEU A 34 -2.91 -7.29 -2.89
N HIS A 35 -3.30 -6.03 -3.07
CA HIS A 35 -2.92 -4.93 -2.19
C HIS A 35 -3.32 -5.22 -0.73
N ARG A 36 -4.60 -5.60 -0.50
CA ARG A 36 -5.09 -5.93 0.85
C ARG A 36 -4.26 -7.04 1.50
N TYR A 37 -3.90 -8.08 0.75
CA TYR A 37 -3.01 -9.13 1.24
C TYR A 37 -1.64 -8.57 1.64
N CYS A 38 -0.99 -7.82 0.76
CA CYS A 38 0.31 -7.22 1.02
C CYS A 38 0.27 -6.25 2.22
N ALA A 39 -0.78 -5.42 2.32
CA ALA A 39 -0.98 -4.49 3.42
C ALA A 39 -1.08 -5.22 4.78
N ARG A 40 -1.84 -6.32 4.85
CA ARG A 40 -1.96 -7.13 6.08
C ARG A 40 -0.69 -7.92 6.38
N MET A 41 0.07 -8.31 5.37
CA MET A 41 1.37 -8.95 5.57
C MET A 41 2.43 -7.98 6.09
N THR A 42 2.52 -6.79 5.54
CA THR A 42 3.54 -5.77 5.88
C THR A 42 3.19 -4.96 7.13
N GLY A 43 1.91 -4.82 7.44
CA GLY A 43 1.40 -4.00 8.53
C GLY A 43 1.24 -2.51 8.19
N SER A 44 1.34 -2.14 6.91
CA SER A 44 1.10 -0.79 6.40
C SER A 44 0.43 -0.86 5.03
N VAL A 45 -0.62 -0.09 4.80
CA VAL A 45 -1.30 -0.05 3.50
C VAL A 45 -0.41 0.55 2.42
N MET A 46 0.50 1.44 2.79
CA MET A 46 1.44 2.06 1.85
C MET A 46 2.61 1.13 1.52
N ASP A 47 3.23 0.49 2.52
CA ASP A 47 4.26 -0.52 2.27
C ASP A 47 3.65 -1.72 1.50
N GLY A 48 2.40 -2.08 1.80
CA GLY A 48 1.65 -3.09 1.07
C GLY A 48 1.45 -2.74 -0.40
N GLU A 49 1.24 -1.47 -0.72
CA GLU A 49 1.13 -0.99 -2.09
C GLU A 49 2.47 -1.10 -2.82
N ASP A 50 3.56 -0.64 -2.19
CA ASP A 50 4.90 -0.74 -2.76
C ASP A 50 5.27 -2.21 -3.06
N VAL A 51 5.00 -3.12 -2.12
CA VAL A 51 5.23 -4.57 -2.30
C VAL A 51 4.33 -5.17 -3.39
N ALA A 52 3.07 -4.76 -3.45
CA ALA A 52 2.15 -5.22 -4.49
C ALA A 52 2.59 -4.77 -5.89
N GLN A 53 3.10 -3.55 -6.04
CA GLN A 53 3.68 -3.06 -7.30
C GLN A 53 4.92 -3.86 -7.70
N GLU A 54 5.85 -4.12 -6.76
CA GLU A 54 7.01 -4.98 -7.02
C GLU A 54 6.59 -6.38 -7.49
N ALA A 55 5.56 -6.97 -6.85
CA ALA A 55 5.04 -8.28 -7.20
C ALA A 55 4.43 -8.30 -8.61
N LEU A 56 3.67 -7.28 -8.98
CA LEU A 56 3.10 -7.15 -10.32
C LEU A 56 4.17 -6.94 -11.39
N PHE A 57 5.18 -6.15 -11.11
CA PHE A 57 6.31 -5.98 -12.02
C PHE A 57 7.08 -7.28 -12.22
N GLU A 58 7.28 -8.06 -11.15
CA GLU A 58 7.90 -9.40 -11.27
C GLU A 58 7.02 -10.37 -12.05
N ALA A 59 5.71 -10.36 -11.81
CA ALA A 59 4.75 -11.17 -12.55
C ALA A 59 4.78 -10.85 -14.04
N TYR A 60 4.79 -9.57 -14.41
CA TYR A 60 4.93 -9.13 -15.79
C TYR A 60 6.21 -9.67 -16.45
N ARG A 61 7.35 -9.58 -15.76
CA ARG A 61 8.63 -10.08 -16.27
C ARG A 61 8.70 -11.60 -16.43
N LYS A 62 7.83 -12.34 -15.74
CA LYS A 62 7.73 -13.81 -15.79
C LYS A 62 6.54 -14.31 -16.60
N LEU A 63 5.76 -13.41 -17.20
CA LEU A 63 4.52 -13.74 -17.89
C LEU A 63 4.74 -14.67 -19.08
N ASP A 64 5.86 -14.53 -19.78
CA ASP A 64 6.24 -15.40 -20.90
C ASP A 64 6.46 -16.86 -20.48
N LYS A 65 6.80 -17.10 -19.21
CA LYS A 65 7.05 -18.43 -18.62
C LYS A 65 5.87 -18.98 -17.84
N PHE A 66 4.79 -18.20 -17.72
CA PHE A 66 3.59 -18.63 -17.01
C PHE A 66 2.83 -19.68 -17.85
N ASP A 67 2.42 -20.75 -17.20
CA ASP A 67 1.62 -21.83 -17.79
C ASP A 67 0.14 -21.44 -17.77
N ASP A 68 -0.42 -21.09 -18.92
CA ASP A 68 -1.82 -20.64 -19.08
C ASP A 68 -2.87 -21.71 -18.72
N SER A 69 -2.46 -22.98 -18.55
CA SER A 69 -3.36 -24.03 -18.04
C SER A 69 -3.66 -23.89 -16.55
N ARG A 70 -2.88 -23.06 -15.82
CA ARG A 70 -3.02 -22.82 -14.39
C ARG A 70 -3.77 -21.51 -14.12
N PRO A 71 -4.52 -21.43 -13.00
CA PRO A 71 -5.15 -20.17 -12.61
C PRO A 71 -4.09 -19.14 -12.21
N ILE A 72 -4.20 -17.93 -12.76
CA ILE A 72 -3.22 -16.83 -12.56
C ILE A 72 -3.23 -16.28 -11.12
N LYS A 73 -4.40 -16.32 -10.44
CA LYS A 73 -4.56 -15.75 -9.09
C LYS A 73 -3.62 -16.41 -8.06
N PRO A 74 -3.54 -17.74 -7.88
CA PRO A 74 -2.61 -18.37 -6.95
C PRO A 74 -1.14 -18.06 -7.29
N TRP A 75 -0.78 -18.08 -8.57
CA TRP A 75 0.57 -17.74 -9.02
C TRP A 75 0.97 -16.31 -8.65
N LEU A 76 0.08 -15.35 -8.86
CA LEU A 76 0.30 -13.94 -8.52
C LEU A 76 0.42 -13.74 -7.00
N PHE A 77 -0.45 -14.39 -6.21
CA PHE A 77 -0.38 -14.33 -4.75
C PHE A 77 0.89 -14.99 -4.20
N ARG A 78 1.42 -16.03 -4.85
CA ARG A 78 2.71 -16.61 -4.49
C ARG A 78 3.87 -15.63 -4.69
N ILE A 79 3.87 -14.90 -5.81
CA ILE A 79 4.87 -13.85 -6.04
C ILE A 79 4.75 -12.76 -4.97
N ALA A 80 3.54 -12.29 -4.69
CA ALA A 80 3.28 -11.29 -3.67
C ALA A 80 3.68 -11.76 -2.26
N HIS A 81 3.38 -13.02 -1.91
CA HIS A 81 3.82 -13.62 -0.64
C HIS A 81 5.34 -13.56 -0.48
N ASN A 82 6.07 -14.01 -1.49
CA ASN A 82 7.54 -14.01 -1.45
C ASN A 82 8.09 -12.58 -1.29
N ARG A 83 7.50 -11.59 -1.98
CA ARG A 83 7.88 -10.18 -1.81
C ARG A 83 7.57 -9.64 -0.41
N CYS A 84 6.44 -10.02 0.17
CA CYS A 84 6.13 -9.68 1.56
C CYS A 84 7.15 -10.26 2.54
N ILE A 85 7.53 -11.53 2.38
CA ILE A 85 8.53 -12.16 3.24
C ILE A 85 9.90 -11.49 3.08
N ASP A 86 10.32 -11.17 1.85
CA ASP A 86 11.56 -10.44 1.60
C ASP A 86 11.56 -9.04 2.21
N PHE A 87 10.42 -8.34 2.14
CA PHE A 87 10.23 -7.03 2.76
C PHE A 87 10.37 -7.13 4.29
N LEU A 88 9.66 -8.07 4.92
CA LEU A 88 9.69 -8.26 6.37
C LEU A 88 11.08 -8.65 6.87
N ARG A 89 11.80 -9.49 6.12
CA ARG A 89 13.18 -9.86 6.44
C ARG A 89 14.12 -8.65 6.40
N ARG A 90 14.02 -7.83 5.35
CA ARG A 90 14.83 -6.60 5.22
C ARG A 90 14.53 -5.60 6.34
N ARG A 91 13.27 -5.48 6.75
CA ARG A 91 12.84 -4.62 7.84
C ARG A 91 13.36 -5.12 9.19
N GLY A 92 13.22 -6.42 9.49
CA GLY A 92 13.76 -7.02 10.72
C GLY A 92 15.26 -6.77 10.92
N VAL A 93 16.05 -6.91 9.86
CA VAL A 93 17.49 -6.59 9.90
C VAL A 93 17.77 -5.10 10.17
N ARG A 94 16.94 -4.19 9.64
CA ARG A 94 17.07 -2.74 9.94
C ARG A 94 16.69 -2.42 11.37
N ASP A 95 15.55 -2.95 11.83
CA ASP A 95 15.08 -2.72 13.20
C ASP A 95 16.08 -3.25 14.23
N GLU A 96 16.76 -4.37 13.97
CA GLU A 96 17.86 -4.88 14.81
C GLU A 96 19.10 -3.96 14.78
N ALA A 97 19.43 -3.40 13.62
CA ALA A 97 20.55 -2.45 13.48
C ALA A 97 20.24 -1.12 14.19
N ASP A 98 19.01 -0.63 14.07
CA ASP A 98 18.55 0.62 14.70
C ASP A 98 18.38 0.43 16.22
N ALA A 99 17.92 -0.74 16.68
CA ALA A 99 17.82 -1.08 18.11
C ALA A 99 19.17 -1.15 18.82
N ALA A 100 20.25 -1.43 18.10
CA ALA A 100 21.61 -1.37 18.64
C ALA A 100 22.06 0.06 18.97
N VAL A 101 21.34 1.08 18.51
CA VAL A 101 21.61 2.51 18.70
C VAL A 101 20.58 3.20 19.60
N ALA A 102 19.40 2.62 19.81
CA ALA A 102 18.29 3.25 20.55
C ALA A 102 17.96 2.54 21.88
N VAL A 103 17.78 3.34 22.94
CA VAL A 103 17.23 2.90 24.23
C VAL A 103 15.71 2.71 24.11
N PRO A 104 15.13 1.62 24.57
CA PRO A 104 13.69 1.38 24.40
C PRO A 104 12.86 2.32 25.26
N ASP A 105 11.98 3.10 24.64
CA ASP A 105 10.91 3.82 25.33
C ASP A 105 9.76 2.85 25.67
N SER A 106 9.31 2.90 26.91
CA SER A 106 8.26 2.06 27.47
C SER A 106 6.89 2.33 26.84
N TYR A 107 6.29 1.30 26.29
CA TYR A 107 4.96 1.27 25.69
C TYR A 107 3.84 1.26 26.73
N THR A 108 2.88 2.18 26.61
CA THR A 108 1.62 2.18 27.40
C THR A 108 0.42 2.04 26.44
N PRO A 109 -0.43 1.01 26.58
CA PRO A 109 -1.57 0.78 25.70
C PRO A 109 -2.73 1.75 25.97
N ALA A 110 -3.37 2.26 24.91
CA ALA A 110 -4.64 2.98 24.96
C ALA A 110 -5.76 2.13 24.34
N ASP A 111 -6.97 2.19 24.92
CA ASP A 111 -8.12 1.38 24.54
C ASP A 111 -8.69 1.74 23.14
N PRO A 112 -8.87 0.78 22.22
CA PRO A 112 -9.48 1.04 20.92
C PRO A 112 -10.94 0.58 20.88
N VAL A 113 -11.83 1.44 20.42
CA VAL A 113 -13.17 1.06 19.94
C VAL A 113 -13.06 0.76 18.45
N LEU A 114 -12.71 -0.47 18.11
CA LEU A 114 -12.65 -0.96 16.74
C LEU A 114 -13.87 -1.84 16.43
N GLY A 115 -14.51 -1.66 15.27
CA GLY A 115 -15.53 -2.59 14.78
C GLY A 115 -14.93 -4.00 14.61
N THR A 116 -15.73 -5.04 14.85
CA THR A 116 -15.27 -6.44 15.04
C THR A 116 -14.36 -6.96 13.91
N GLY A 117 -14.60 -6.58 12.65
CA GLY A 117 -13.79 -7.01 11.51
C GLY A 117 -12.40 -6.34 11.46
N LYS A 118 -12.32 -5.06 11.80
CA LYS A 118 -11.06 -4.30 11.84
C LYS A 118 -10.16 -4.73 13.00
N ALA A 119 -10.74 -5.10 14.14
CA ALA A 119 -10.01 -5.64 15.28
C ALA A 119 -9.28 -6.94 14.93
N VAL A 120 -9.93 -7.86 14.21
CA VAL A 120 -9.31 -9.12 13.75
C VAL A 120 -8.15 -8.84 12.80
N GLU A 121 -8.32 -7.91 11.86
CA GLU A 121 -7.24 -7.54 10.92
C GLU A 121 -6.02 -6.95 11.63
N HIS A 122 -6.22 -6.23 12.73
CA HIS A 122 -5.13 -5.69 13.55
C HIS A 122 -4.43 -6.78 14.37
N LEU A 123 -5.18 -7.71 14.94
CA LEU A 123 -4.64 -8.85 15.69
C LEU A 123 -3.73 -9.73 14.83
N VAL A 124 -4.04 -9.88 13.54
CA VAL A 124 -3.21 -10.67 12.62
C VAL A 124 -1.77 -10.14 12.54
N LEU A 125 -1.53 -8.84 12.76
CA LEU A 125 -0.20 -8.24 12.75
C LEU A 125 0.70 -8.73 13.90
N THR A 126 0.13 -9.25 14.99
CA THR A 126 0.88 -9.82 16.12
C THR A 126 1.45 -11.22 15.81
N LEU A 127 0.97 -11.85 14.72
CA LEU A 127 1.38 -13.19 14.33
C LEU A 127 2.73 -13.18 13.58
N PRO A 128 3.55 -14.22 13.77
CA PRO A 128 4.70 -14.46 12.90
C PRO A 128 4.30 -14.52 11.43
N PRO A 129 5.17 -14.13 10.48
CA PRO A 129 4.83 -13.99 9.07
C PRO A 129 4.16 -15.23 8.44
N LYS A 130 4.63 -16.45 8.74
CA LYS A 130 4.05 -17.68 8.21
C LYS A 130 2.65 -17.96 8.76
N GLU A 131 2.43 -17.76 10.04
CA GLU A 131 1.14 -17.94 10.70
C GLU A 131 0.15 -16.89 10.19
N ARG A 132 0.61 -15.64 10.05
CA ARG A 132 -0.14 -14.53 9.46
C ARG A 132 -0.61 -14.84 8.04
N ALA A 133 0.31 -15.30 7.17
CA ALA A 133 -0.01 -15.66 5.81
C ALA A 133 -1.09 -16.77 5.73
N CYS A 134 -0.95 -17.83 6.54
CA CYS A 134 -1.91 -18.93 6.56
C CYS A 134 -3.32 -18.47 6.96
N VAL A 135 -3.43 -17.61 8.00
CA VAL A 135 -4.72 -17.06 8.45
C VAL A 135 -5.33 -16.18 7.36
N LEU A 136 -4.56 -15.25 6.80
CA LEU A 136 -5.05 -14.36 5.75
C LEU A 136 -5.55 -15.16 4.53
N LEU A 137 -4.76 -16.09 4.04
CA LEU A 137 -5.11 -16.89 2.87
C LEU A 137 -6.33 -17.77 3.13
N LYS A 138 -6.46 -18.37 4.33
CA LYS A 138 -7.58 -19.23 4.69
C LYS A 138 -8.84 -18.45 5.01
N ASP A 139 -8.76 -17.50 5.93
CA ASP A 139 -9.94 -16.93 6.58
C ASP A 139 -10.41 -15.63 5.89
N VAL A 140 -9.54 -14.96 5.08
CA VAL A 140 -9.88 -13.71 4.36
C VAL A 140 -9.99 -13.94 2.85
N PHE A 141 -9.15 -14.79 2.28
CA PHE A 141 -9.09 -15.01 0.82
C PHE A 141 -9.64 -16.37 0.37
N ASP A 142 -10.10 -17.19 1.31
CA ASP A 142 -10.79 -18.48 1.10
C ASP A 142 -10.02 -19.50 0.24
N TYR A 143 -8.69 -19.54 0.38
CA TYR A 143 -7.87 -20.57 -0.26
C TYR A 143 -8.03 -21.93 0.43
N SER A 144 -7.92 -23.02 -0.33
CA SER A 144 -7.84 -24.39 0.21
C SER A 144 -6.51 -24.60 0.96
N LEU A 145 -6.43 -25.61 1.81
CA LEU A 145 -5.19 -25.93 2.53
C LEU A 145 -4.07 -26.33 1.60
N GLU A 146 -4.42 -26.99 0.49
CA GLU A 146 -3.53 -27.44 -0.57
C GLU A 146 -2.93 -26.24 -1.32
N GLU A 147 -3.76 -25.29 -1.73
CA GLU A 147 -3.32 -24.07 -2.38
C GLU A 147 -2.43 -23.22 -1.46
N ILE A 148 -2.79 -23.11 -0.16
CA ILE A 148 -1.97 -22.41 0.82
C ILE A 148 -0.61 -23.10 0.96
N ALA A 149 -0.58 -24.43 1.03
CA ALA A 149 0.67 -25.19 1.16
C ALA A 149 1.62 -24.93 -0.03
N GLU A 150 1.08 -24.92 -1.25
CA GLU A 150 1.84 -24.56 -2.46
C GLU A 150 2.31 -23.11 -2.44
N LEU A 151 1.43 -22.17 -1.99
CA LEU A 151 1.69 -20.73 -2.01
C LEU A 151 2.78 -20.32 -1.02
N VAL A 152 2.78 -20.88 0.21
CA VAL A 152 3.73 -20.55 1.28
C VAL A 152 4.93 -21.53 1.37
N ASP A 153 5.12 -22.35 0.37
CA ASP A 153 6.18 -23.38 0.29
C ASP A 153 6.21 -24.27 1.55
N SER A 154 5.10 -24.97 1.80
CA SER A 154 4.88 -25.79 3.00
C SER A 154 4.13 -27.08 2.65
N THR A 155 3.84 -27.90 3.67
CA THR A 155 2.94 -29.05 3.57
C THR A 155 1.57 -28.71 4.12
N VAL A 156 0.53 -29.44 3.72
CA VAL A 156 -0.83 -29.30 4.30
C VAL A 156 -0.81 -29.47 5.83
N GLY A 157 -0.02 -30.42 6.33
CA GLY A 157 0.19 -30.61 7.78
C GLY A 157 0.83 -29.38 8.43
N GLY A 158 1.83 -28.78 7.77
CA GLY A 158 2.49 -27.55 8.21
C GLY A 158 1.53 -26.35 8.24
N VAL A 159 0.64 -26.22 7.24
CA VAL A 159 -0.41 -25.18 7.20
C VAL A 159 -1.41 -25.37 8.34
N LYS A 160 -1.91 -26.59 8.56
CA LYS A 160 -2.81 -26.89 9.69
C LYS A 160 -2.17 -26.53 11.04
N ALA A 161 -0.90 -26.90 11.24
CA ALA A 161 -0.17 -26.56 12.46
C ALA A 161 0.00 -25.04 12.62
N ALA A 162 0.31 -24.30 11.54
CA ALA A 162 0.42 -22.84 11.55
C ALA A 162 -0.93 -22.18 11.91
N LEU A 163 -2.04 -22.63 11.30
CA LEU A 163 -3.38 -22.14 11.59
C LEU A 163 -3.78 -22.39 13.06
N ASN A 164 -3.47 -23.55 13.61
CA ASN A 164 -3.76 -23.85 15.03
C ASN A 164 -2.97 -22.91 15.94
N ARG A 165 -1.66 -22.75 15.74
CA ARG A 165 -0.85 -21.82 16.56
C ARG A 165 -1.33 -20.38 16.43
N ALA A 166 -1.67 -19.94 15.22
CA ALA A 166 -2.20 -18.62 14.99
C ALA A 166 -3.50 -18.38 15.77
N ARG A 167 -4.46 -19.30 15.68
CA ARG A 167 -5.75 -19.20 16.36
C ARG A 167 -5.61 -19.22 17.89
N THR A 168 -4.70 -20.02 18.44
CA THR A 168 -4.38 -20.00 19.86
C THR A 168 -3.85 -18.63 20.27
N LYS A 169 -2.86 -18.09 19.55
CA LYS A 169 -2.31 -16.75 19.85
C LYS A 169 -3.36 -15.65 19.73
N LEU A 170 -4.21 -15.69 18.71
CA LEU A 170 -5.27 -14.70 18.51
C LEU A 170 -6.32 -14.75 19.64
N ALA A 171 -6.63 -15.95 20.16
CA ALA A 171 -7.56 -16.12 21.28
C ALA A 171 -6.98 -15.57 22.61
N GLU A 172 -5.66 -15.61 22.75
CA GLU A 172 -4.93 -15.11 23.95
C GLU A 172 -4.58 -13.62 23.87
N SER A 173 -4.62 -13.04 22.67
CA SER A 173 -4.21 -11.66 22.41
C SER A 173 -5.39 -10.71 22.55
N SER A 174 -5.20 -9.64 23.32
CA SER A 174 -6.05 -8.45 23.20
C SER A 174 -5.63 -7.65 21.97
N PRO A 175 -6.56 -6.92 21.30
CA PRO A 175 -6.19 -6.06 20.19
C PRO A 175 -5.06 -5.11 20.60
N PRO A 176 -3.95 -5.03 19.87
CA PRO A 176 -2.92 -4.03 20.16
C PRO A 176 -3.54 -2.65 19.98
N ALA A 177 -3.24 -1.75 20.89
CA ALA A 177 -3.57 -0.35 20.72
C ALA A 177 -2.88 0.16 19.43
N PRO A 178 -3.54 1.03 18.66
CA PRO A 178 -2.89 1.68 17.53
C PRO A 178 -1.64 2.39 18.05
N SER A 179 -0.46 1.90 17.66
CA SER A 179 0.78 2.56 18.01
C SER A 179 0.84 3.84 17.17
N ALA A 180 0.52 4.97 17.79
CA ALA A 180 0.87 6.26 17.21
C ALA A 180 2.40 6.28 17.09
N ARG A 181 2.93 6.12 15.87
CA ARG A 181 4.34 6.36 15.62
C ARG A 181 4.61 7.80 16.00
N SER A 182 5.58 8.03 16.87
CA SER A 182 5.93 9.40 17.24
C SER A 182 6.39 10.11 15.97
N VAL A 183 5.62 11.10 15.56
CA VAL A 183 5.94 11.93 14.38
C VAL A 183 7.03 12.89 14.81
N SER A 184 8.17 12.91 14.11
CA SER A 184 9.19 13.89 14.41
C SER A 184 8.61 15.31 14.23
N PRO A 185 9.01 16.27 15.06
CA PRO A 185 8.55 17.67 14.92
C PRO A 185 8.85 18.24 13.53
N GLU A 186 9.98 17.85 12.94
CA GLU A 186 10.41 18.26 11.61
C GLU A 186 9.44 17.74 10.53
N LEU A 187 9.10 16.44 10.56
CA LEU A 187 8.15 15.85 9.61
C LEU A 187 6.79 16.53 9.73
N LYS A 188 6.31 16.75 10.95
CA LYS A 188 5.02 17.42 11.17
C LYS A 188 5.01 18.83 10.59
N ARG A 189 6.09 19.60 10.81
CA ARG A 189 6.25 20.95 10.28
C ARG A 189 6.29 20.96 8.76
N VAL A 190 7.08 20.07 8.16
CA VAL A 190 7.19 19.95 6.70
C VAL A 190 5.85 19.60 6.08
N MET A 191 5.10 18.63 6.66
CA MET A 191 3.76 18.27 6.19
C MET A 191 2.79 19.46 6.26
N GLN A 192 2.80 20.24 7.33
CA GLN A 192 1.95 21.42 7.48
C GLN A 192 2.26 22.48 6.40
N LEU A 193 3.53 22.81 6.21
CA LEU A 193 3.97 23.76 5.19
C LEU A 193 3.64 23.28 3.77
N TYR A 194 3.84 21.98 3.51
CA TYR A 194 3.49 21.38 2.23
C TYR A 194 1.99 21.50 1.95
N VAL A 195 1.14 21.14 2.90
CA VAL A 195 -0.33 21.24 2.78
C VAL A 195 -0.76 22.71 2.55
N GLU A 196 -0.20 23.65 3.31
CA GLU A 196 -0.53 25.06 3.20
C GLU A 196 -0.18 25.61 1.81
N ARG A 197 1.07 25.43 1.36
CA ARG A 197 1.56 25.93 0.08
C ARG A 197 0.85 25.23 -1.10
N PHE A 198 0.66 23.93 -1.02
CA PHE A 198 -0.01 23.15 -2.06
C PHE A 198 -1.48 23.56 -2.25
N ASN A 199 -2.22 23.79 -1.16
CA ASN A 199 -3.60 24.25 -1.22
C ASN A 199 -3.72 25.66 -1.80
N ARG A 200 -2.69 26.50 -1.62
CA ARG A 200 -2.61 27.85 -2.22
C ARG A 200 -2.11 27.86 -3.65
N ARG A 201 -1.72 26.70 -4.21
CA ARG A 201 -1.06 26.58 -5.52
C ARG A 201 0.29 27.31 -5.59
N ASP A 202 0.95 27.50 -4.45
CA ASP A 202 2.29 28.05 -4.33
C ASP A 202 3.33 26.95 -4.70
N TRP A 203 3.47 26.71 -6.00
CA TRP A 203 4.32 25.63 -6.50
C TRP A 203 5.80 25.88 -6.26
N ASP A 204 6.22 27.13 -6.29
CA ASP A 204 7.61 27.51 -6.00
C ASP A 204 7.90 27.28 -4.51
N GLY A 205 6.99 27.70 -3.64
CA GLY A 205 7.07 27.40 -2.23
C GLY A 205 7.12 25.92 -1.92
N VAL A 206 6.37 25.06 -2.65
CA VAL A 206 6.46 23.61 -2.48
C VAL A 206 7.83 23.09 -2.93
N ARG A 207 8.39 23.60 -4.04
CA ARG A 207 9.75 23.23 -4.51
C ARG A 207 10.82 23.59 -3.48
N GLU A 208 10.68 24.72 -2.81
CA GLU A 208 11.61 25.11 -1.73
C GLU A 208 11.65 24.13 -0.56
N LEU A 209 10.58 23.36 -0.32
CA LEU A 209 10.57 22.33 0.72
C LEU A 209 11.32 21.06 0.31
N THR A 210 11.63 20.87 -0.96
CA THR A 210 12.33 19.69 -1.46
C THR A 210 13.84 19.90 -1.49
N SER A 211 14.61 18.80 -1.34
CA SER A 211 16.04 18.80 -1.61
C SER A 211 16.31 18.87 -3.13
N ALA A 212 17.50 19.29 -3.53
CA ALA A 212 17.87 19.39 -4.94
C ALA A 212 17.77 18.03 -5.69
N ASP A 213 18.03 16.94 -4.99
CA ASP A 213 17.97 15.57 -5.52
C ASP A 213 16.70 14.81 -5.09
N ALA A 214 15.68 15.53 -4.64
CA ALA A 214 14.42 14.93 -4.20
C ALA A 214 13.85 13.97 -5.24
N ARG A 215 13.37 12.83 -4.76
CA ARG A 215 12.74 11.78 -5.57
C ARG A 215 11.23 11.88 -5.49
N LEU A 216 10.57 11.71 -6.62
CA LEU A 216 9.13 11.56 -6.70
C LEU A 216 8.78 10.16 -7.19
N ASN A 217 7.88 9.51 -6.48
CA ASN A 217 7.20 8.31 -6.92
C ASN A 217 5.69 8.58 -6.91
N VAL A 218 5.09 8.73 -8.08
CA VAL A 218 3.63 8.68 -8.23
C VAL A 218 3.27 7.25 -8.56
N ALA A 219 2.68 6.56 -7.60
CA ALA A 219 2.42 5.13 -7.68
C ALA A 219 1.71 4.77 -8.99
N GLU A 220 2.20 3.74 -9.68
CA GLU A 220 1.76 3.25 -11.01
C GLU A 220 2.00 4.19 -12.21
N ARG A 221 2.59 5.37 -12.02
CA ARG A 221 2.70 6.37 -13.10
C ARG A 221 4.11 6.88 -13.34
N PHE A 222 4.85 7.21 -12.29
CA PHE A 222 6.14 7.87 -12.43
C PHE A 222 7.07 7.56 -11.27
N ALA A 223 8.33 7.32 -11.56
CA ALA A 223 9.41 7.27 -10.58
C ALA A 223 10.65 7.95 -11.14
N GLY A 224 11.11 9.02 -10.49
CA GLY A 224 12.25 9.79 -10.99
C GLY A 224 12.65 10.93 -10.06
N LYS A 225 13.38 11.91 -10.59
CA LYS A 225 13.64 13.16 -9.87
C LYS A 225 12.37 14.01 -9.83
N PHE A 226 12.16 14.70 -8.72
CA PHE A 226 11.02 15.59 -8.55
C PHE A 226 11.05 16.76 -9.57
N SER A 227 12.26 17.29 -9.86
CA SER A 227 12.47 18.35 -10.85
C SER A 227 11.97 18.01 -12.25
N ASP A 228 12.01 16.73 -12.61
CA ASP A 228 11.74 16.26 -13.97
C ASP A 228 10.25 15.93 -14.19
N ALA A 229 9.44 16.01 -13.12
CA ALA A 229 8.05 15.59 -13.12
C ALA A 229 7.08 16.75 -13.38
N ALA A 230 6.08 16.50 -14.21
CA ALA A 230 4.92 17.40 -14.37
C ALA A 230 3.92 17.26 -13.21
N TYR A 231 4.43 17.20 -11.97
CA TYR A 231 3.68 16.80 -10.79
C TYR A 231 2.49 17.74 -10.51
N PHE A 232 2.76 19.04 -10.43
CA PHE A 232 1.72 20.03 -10.14
C PHE A 232 0.69 20.16 -11.25
N PHE A 233 1.13 20.07 -12.51
CA PHE A 233 0.26 20.11 -13.66
C PHE A 233 -0.80 19.00 -13.65
N ASN A 234 -0.45 17.82 -13.15
CA ASN A 234 -1.39 16.72 -13.01
C ASN A 234 -2.49 17.06 -12.00
N TYR A 235 -2.15 17.71 -10.89
CA TYR A 235 -3.12 18.15 -9.89
C TYR A 235 -4.01 19.31 -10.39
N GLU A 236 -3.49 20.23 -11.17
CA GLU A 236 -4.26 21.34 -11.76
C GLU A 236 -5.34 20.83 -12.73
N ARG A 237 -5.08 19.72 -13.43
CA ARG A 237 -5.99 19.12 -14.40
C ARG A 237 -6.91 18.05 -13.82
N TRP A 238 -6.86 17.82 -12.52
CA TRP A 238 -7.70 16.80 -11.91
C TRP A 238 -9.19 17.12 -12.08
N PRO A 239 -10.03 16.15 -12.47
CA PRO A 239 -11.40 16.42 -12.92
C PRO A 239 -12.40 16.74 -11.79
N TRP A 240 -11.95 16.70 -10.53
CA TRP A 240 -12.80 16.99 -9.37
C TRP A 240 -12.08 17.90 -8.37
N PRO A 241 -12.87 18.71 -7.56
CA PRO A 241 -12.28 19.55 -6.54
C PRO A 241 -11.55 18.75 -5.46
N TRP A 242 -10.36 19.19 -5.12
CA TRP A 242 -9.51 18.54 -4.14
C TRP A 242 -8.84 19.56 -3.22
N LYS A 243 -8.46 19.10 -2.03
CA LYS A 243 -7.55 19.79 -1.11
C LYS A 243 -6.70 18.77 -0.38
N LEU A 244 -5.59 19.22 0.16
CA LEU A 244 -4.74 18.44 1.04
C LEU A 244 -5.04 18.73 2.51
N ALA A 245 -4.83 17.73 3.36
CA ALA A 245 -4.88 17.86 4.81
C ALA A 245 -3.82 16.96 5.45
N VAL A 246 -3.24 17.41 6.56
CA VAL A 246 -2.41 16.53 7.39
C VAL A 246 -3.32 15.49 8.04
N GLY A 247 -2.87 14.26 8.12
CA GLY A 247 -3.64 13.18 8.72
C GLY A 247 -2.81 11.95 9.06
N GLU A 248 -3.51 10.89 9.39
CA GLU A 248 -2.92 9.59 9.71
C GLU A 248 -3.71 8.49 9.00
N VAL A 249 -3.00 7.45 8.55
CA VAL A 249 -3.56 6.22 8.01
C VAL A 249 -2.95 5.06 8.80
N ASP A 250 -3.79 4.34 9.54
CA ASP A 250 -3.37 3.25 10.44
C ASP A 250 -2.26 3.67 11.41
N GLY A 251 -2.33 4.92 11.93
CA GLY A 251 -1.32 5.51 12.82
C GLY A 251 -0.04 5.97 12.14
N GLU A 252 0.07 5.88 10.82
CA GLU A 252 1.18 6.43 10.04
C GLU A 252 0.86 7.85 9.58
N PRO A 253 1.73 8.84 9.86
CA PRO A 253 1.51 10.22 9.46
C PRO A 253 1.61 10.39 7.96
N VAL A 254 0.61 11.04 7.37
CA VAL A 254 0.50 11.26 5.92
C VAL A 254 -0.11 12.61 5.60
N VAL A 255 0.06 13.07 4.39
CA VAL A 255 -0.80 14.09 3.80
C VAL A 255 -1.93 13.41 3.05
N LEU A 256 -3.17 13.64 3.46
CA LEU A 256 -4.36 13.13 2.82
C LEU A 256 -4.73 14.00 1.62
N VAL A 257 -5.04 13.38 0.49
CA VAL A 257 -5.72 14.01 -0.63
C VAL A 257 -7.21 13.84 -0.41
N LEU A 258 -7.90 14.93 -0.16
CA LEU A 258 -9.34 14.95 0.06
C LEU A 258 -10.04 15.32 -1.24
N ARG A 259 -11.05 14.54 -1.59
CA ARG A 259 -11.98 14.80 -2.69
C ARG A 259 -13.28 15.40 -2.15
N ARG A 260 -13.80 16.41 -2.82
CA ARG A 260 -15.10 16.98 -2.47
C ARG A 260 -16.22 16.08 -3.02
N GLY A 261 -17.05 15.55 -2.11
CA GLY A 261 -18.35 14.97 -2.42
C GLY A 261 -19.44 16.06 -2.54
N ALA A 262 -20.73 15.69 -2.46
CA ALA A 262 -21.83 16.64 -2.50
C ALA A 262 -21.73 17.65 -1.35
N ASP A 263 -21.56 17.18 -0.10
CA ASP A 263 -21.60 18.01 1.11
C ASP A 263 -20.32 17.92 1.97
N THR A 264 -19.47 16.93 1.73
CA THR A 264 -18.33 16.64 2.60
C THR A 264 -17.04 16.41 1.82
N TRP A 265 -15.92 16.57 2.51
CA TRP A 265 -14.61 16.19 2.04
C TRP A 265 -14.28 14.77 2.53
N THR A 266 -13.96 13.88 1.60
CA THR A 266 -13.64 12.48 1.91
C THR A 266 -12.21 12.15 1.51
N PRO A 267 -11.46 11.37 2.31
CA PRO A 267 -10.14 10.88 1.91
C PRO A 267 -10.23 10.06 0.62
N HIS A 268 -9.41 10.42 -0.35
CA HIS A 268 -9.29 9.71 -1.62
C HIS A 268 -7.97 8.95 -1.72
N SER A 269 -6.88 9.58 -1.26
CA SER A 269 -5.53 9.05 -1.37
C SER A 269 -4.63 9.64 -0.29
N ALA A 270 -3.39 9.18 -0.24
CA ALA A 270 -2.37 9.66 0.69
C ALA A 270 -1.07 9.99 -0.03
N ILE A 271 -0.28 10.88 0.57
CA ILE A 271 1.09 11.20 0.17
C ILE A 271 1.98 10.97 1.39
N ARG A 272 3.07 10.22 1.20
CA ARG A 272 4.10 9.96 2.21
C ARG A 272 5.38 10.71 1.88
N PHE A 273 6.10 11.16 2.90
CA PHE A 273 7.38 11.85 2.77
C PHE A 273 8.48 11.11 3.53
N ASP A 274 9.67 11.09 2.91
CA ASP A 274 10.92 10.90 3.63
C ASP A 274 11.57 12.29 3.75
N VAL A 275 11.95 12.70 4.96
CA VAL A 275 12.54 14.00 5.25
C VAL A 275 13.92 13.86 5.88
N ALA A 276 14.83 14.79 5.53
CA ALA A 276 16.09 14.98 6.21
C ALA A 276 16.16 16.43 6.73
N GLY A 277 16.10 16.59 8.04
CA GLY A 277 15.88 17.88 8.66
C GLY A 277 14.58 18.51 8.20
N GLU A 278 14.63 19.74 7.64
CA GLU A 278 13.44 20.47 7.15
C GLU A 278 13.20 20.30 5.62
N ARG A 279 13.89 19.35 4.96
CA ARG A 279 13.79 19.12 3.52
C ARG A 279 13.17 17.75 3.21
N ILE A 280 12.31 17.73 2.19
CA ILE A 280 11.75 16.51 1.63
C ILE A 280 12.76 15.90 0.67
N GLU A 281 13.19 14.66 0.94
CA GLU A 281 14.06 13.90 0.07
C GLU A 281 13.30 12.99 -0.88
N ARG A 282 12.11 12.53 -0.44
CA ARG A 282 11.26 11.67 -1.25
C ARG A 282 9.80 11.97 -1.00
N ILE A 283 9.05 12.01 -2.10
CA ILE A 283 7.58 12.06 -2.11
C ILE A 283 7.08 10.76 -2.72
N VAL A 284 6.18 10.06 -2.02
CA VAL A 284 5.43 8.92 -2.57
C VAL A 284 3.96 9.30 -2.58
N ASP A 285 3.39 9.45 -3.76
CA ASP A 285 2.01 9.89 -3.98
C ASP A 285 1.17 8.74 -4.52
N TYR A 286 0.15 8.33 -3.78
CA TYR A 286 -0.76 7.25 -4.11
C TYR A 286 -2.05 7.73 -4.80
N ILE A 287 -2.04 8.91 -5.43
CA ILE A 287 -3.23 9.54 -6.04
C ILE A 287 -4.00 8.62 -7.01
N HIS A 288 -3.31 7.72 -7.68
CA HIS A 288 -3.90 6.74 -8.60
C HIS A 288 -4.28 5.41 -7.93
N CYS A 289 -4.08 5.28 -6.61
CA CYS A 289 -4.29 4.06 -5.83
C CYS A 289 -5.35 4.27 -4.72
N PRO A 290 -6.63 4.55 -5.05
CA PRO A 290 -7.65 4.83 -4.04
C PRO A 290 -7.92 3.63 -3.12
N TRP A 291 -7.56 2.41 -3.53
CA TRP A 291 -7.63 1.21 -2.70
C TRP A 291 -6.72 1.28 -1.47
N VAL A 292 -5.66 2.09 -1.46
CA VAL A 292 -4.81 2.31 -0.28
C VAL A 292 -5.65 2.83 0.89
N ILE A 293 -6.47 3.86 0.66
CA ILE A 293 -7.38 4.40 1.68
C ILE A 293 -8.50 3.42 2.02
N SER A 294 -9.08 2.75 1.01
CA SER A 294 -10.18 1.80 1.26
C SER A 294 -9.76 0.54 2.01
N ALA A 295 -8.48 0.16 1.94
CA ALA A 295 -7.91 -0.95 2.68
C ALA A 295 -7.44 -0.58 4.09
N ALA A 296 -7.36 0.70 4.43
CA ALA A 296 -6.96 1.17 5.76
C ALA A 296 -7.99 0.77 6.84
N ILE A 297 -7.49 0.44 8.02
CA ILE A 297 -8.31 0.17 9.21
C ILE A 297 -8.86 1.49 9.76
N GLU A 298 -8.00 2.49 9.85
CA GLU A 298 -8.35 3.81 10.36
C GLU A 298 -7.73 4.92 9.51
N VAL A 299 -8.52 5.95 9.21
CA VAL A 299 -8.05 7.18 8.56
C VAL A 299 -8.50 8.37 9.39
N LYS A 300 -7.55 9.15 9.87
CA LYS A 300 -7.80 10.38 10.64
C LYS A 300 -7.28 11.58 9.85
N ALA A 301 -8.15 12.55 9.58
CA ALA A 301 -7.71 13.88 9.14
C ALA A 301 -7.48 14.74 10.39
N ALA A 302 -6.37 15.43 10.48
CA ALA A 302 -6.20 16.44 11.50
C ALA A 302 -7.30 17.52 11.29
N ASN A 303 -8.09 17.79 12.33
CA ASN A 303 -9.14 18.81 12.30
C ASN A 303 -8.49 20.18 11.99
N GLY A 304 -8.55 20.55 10.71
CA GLY A 304 -8.35 21.94 10.31
C GLY A 304 -9.73 22.55 10.13
N ASN A 305 -10.01 23.60 10.88
CA ASN A 305 -11.16 24.48 10.67
C ASN A 305 -11.33 24.87 9.21
#